data_7942b8f92e7fc40a64be351e6409c0e9
#
_entry.id   7942b8f92e7fc40a64be351e6409c0e9
#
_cell.length_a   1.000
_cell.length_b   1.000
_cell.length_c   1.000
_cell.angle_alpha   90.00
_cell.angle_beta   90.00
_cell.angle_gamma   90.00
#
_symmetry.space_group_name_H-M   'P 1'
#
loop_
_entity.id
_entity.type
_entity.pdbx_description
1 polymer ?
#
loop_
_entity_poly.entity_id
_entity_poly.type
_entity_poly.pdbx_seq_one_letter_code
_entity_poly.pdbx_strand_id
1 'polypeptide(L)'
;MKKKRKMGFAAAILAMVLLFAGCGQTETKTESSTAASETEDETPVHVLALKGPTSMGMVKMMSDNDSKESPADTFELAAAPDEVSAKLVQGEVDIAAVPANLASVLYNKTNGGVQVLAVNTLGVLYIVEDGDTVQSVADLKGRTIYASGKGATPEYALNYILEKNGLVPGEDVTIEWKSEHAECLAALMAEDNAIAMLPQPFVTTAQTKSDKIQVRLDLTAEWNAIQKDSDAPSQLITGVVVARKAFIEENPEAVSAFMDSYAASVDFVNANIDEAAELVGKYEIVPAAVAQKAIPACNITFIVGGEMKQALSGYLSVLFEQNPKAVGGAMPGDDFYYAE
;
A
#
# COMPACT_ATOMS: atom_id res chain seq x y z
N MET A 1 -57.76 -39.52 13.79
CA MET A 1 -59.12 -39.28 13.22
C MET A 1 -58.96 -38.39 11.97
N LYS A 2 -59.30 -38.95 10.80
CA LYS A 2 -60.15 -38.45 9.72
C LYS A 2 -59.67 -37.12 9.10
N LYS A 3 -59.52 -36.90 7.79
CA LYS A 3 -60.00 -37.59 6.57
C LYS A 3 -59.35 -36.91 5.35
N LYS A 4 -58.81 -37.64 4.47
CA LYS A 4 -58.77 -37.70 3.03
C LYS A 4 -59.81 -36.86 2.26
N ARG A 5 -59.37 -36.29 1.05
CA ARG A 5 -59.96 -36.47 -0.28
C ARG A 5 -59.22 -35.56 -1.26
N LYS A 6 -58.53 -35.94 -2.25
CA LYS A 6 -58.67 -36.69 -3.50
C LYS A 6 -59.61 -36.04 -4.54
N MET A 7 -59.07 -36.04 -5.73
CA MET A 7 -59.70 -36.07 -7.11
C MET A 7 -59.81 -34.70 -7.80
N GLY A 8 -59.44 -34.44 -9.03
CA GLY A 8 -59.00 -35.27 -10.13
C GLY A 8 -59.68 -34.75 -11.43
N PHE A 9 -59.12 -35.11 -12.57
CA PHE A 9 -59.65 -34.96 -13.96
C PHE A 9 -59.24 -33.70 -14.72
N ALA A 10 -58.45 -33.75 -15.73
CA ALA A 10 -58.30 -34.50 -16.98
C ALA A 10 -58.90 -33.77 -18.18
N ALA A 11 -58.01 -33.56 -19.14
CA ALA A 11 -58.09 -33.79 -20.59
C ALA A 11 -59.01 -32.89 -21.50
N ALA A 12 -58.50 -32.34 -22.55
CA ALA A 12 -58.56 -32.80 -23.93
C ALA A 12 -58.29 -31.62 -24.92
N ILE A 13 -57.28 -31.72 -25.75
CA ILE A 13 -57.26 -31.87 -27.22
C ILE A 13 -58.24 -30.96 -28.01
N LEU A 14 -57.66 -30.10 -28.89
CA LEU A 14 -57.99 -30.14 -30.33
C LEU A 14 -56.99 -29.33 -31.16
N ALA A 15 -56.38 -29.96 -32.12
CA ALA A 15 -55.59 -29.39 -33.21
C ALA A 15 -56.52 -28.75 -34.26
N MET A 16 -56.09 -27.62 -34.86
CA MET A 16 -56.62 -27.23 -36.19
C MET A 16 -55.51 -26.53 -36.98
N VAL A 17 -55.06 -27.24 -38.00
CA VAL A 17 -54.19 -26.77 -39.08
C VAL A 17 -55.04 -25.99 -40.07
N LEU A 18 -54.64 -24.80 -40.48
CA LEU A 18 -55.04 -24.16 -41.72
C LEU A 18 -53.86 -23.47 -42.40
N LEU A 19 -53.49 -24.05 -43.52
CA LEU A 19 -52.59 -23.48 -44.54
C LEU A 19 -53.26 -22.34 -45.25
N PHE A 20 -52.62 -21.19 -45.38
CA PHE A 20 -52.85 -20.29 -46.51
C PHE A 20 -51.50 -19.76 -46.99
N ALA A 21 -51.24 -20.05 -48.26
CA ALA A 21 -50.14 -19.50 -49.03
C ALA A 21 -50.51 -18.07 -49.50
N GLY A 22 -49.63 -17.15 -49.45
CA GLY A 22 -49.69 -15.81 -49.99
C GLY A 22 -48.34 -15.21 -50.20
N CYS A 23 -47.91 -15.09 -51.45
CA CYS A 23 -46.67 -14.44 -51.90
C CYS A 23 -46.65 -12.94 -51.58
N GLY A 24 -45.43 -12.44 -51.25
CA GLY A 24 -45.04 -11.12 -51.76
C GLY A 24 -44.51 -10.15 -50.70
N GLN A 25 -43.30 -9.83 -50.86
CA GLN A 25 -42.55 -8.62 -50.54
C GLN A 25 -41.44 -8.75 -49.48
N THR A 26 -40.24 -8.66 -49.99
CA THR A 26 -38.95 -8.54 -49.29
C THR A 26 -38.91 -7.19 -48.57
N GLU A 27 -39.05 -7.17 -47.26
CA GLU A 27 -38.57 -6.08 -46.43
C GLU A 27 -37.49 -6.60 -45.51
N THR A 28 -36.29 -6.08 -45.72
CA THR A 28 -35.12 -6.32 -44.93
C THR A 28 -35.36 -5.70 -43.54
N LYS A 29 -35.77 -6.49 -42.57
CA LYS A 29 -35.70 -6.10 -41.16
C LYS A 29 -34.29 -6.35 -40.69
N THR A 30 -33.57 -5.27 -40.49
CA THR A 30 -32.36 -5.23 -39.63
C THR A 30 -32.78 -5.70 -38.25
N GLU A 31 -32.42 -6.92 -37.90
CA GLU A 31 -32.44 -7.37 -36.52
C GLU A 31 -31.36 -6.59 -35.78
N SER A 32 -31.78 -5.59 -35.02
CA SER A 32 -30.96 -4.99 -33.98
C SER A 32 -30.75 -6.06 -32.92
N SER A 33 -29.61 -6.75 -33.03
CA SER A 33 -29.07 -7.53 -31.95
C SER A 33 -28.76 -6.56 -30.81
N THR A 34 -29.68 -6.45 -29.87
CA THR A 34 -29.37 -5.90 -28.55
C THR A 34 -28.45 -6.92 -27.91
N ALA A 35 -27.14 -6.72 -28.04
CA ALA A 35 -26.17 -7.37 -27.17
C ALA A 35 -26.56 -6.92 -25.76
N ALA A 36 -27.16 -7.81 -24.99
CA ALA A 36 -27.17 -7.71 -23.56
C ALA A 36 -25.68 -7.67 -23.17
N SER A 37 -25.22 -6.55 -22.66
CA SER A 37 -23.98 -6.48 -21.91
C SER A 37 -24.15 -7.48 -20.77
N GLU A 38 -23.55 -8.64 -20.90
CA GLU A 38 -23.28 -9.49 -19.76
C GLU A 38 -22.39 -8.62 -18.85
N THR A 39 -22.96 -8.12 -17.78
CA THR A 39 -22.17 -7.63 -16.65
C THR A 39 -21.43 -8.87 -16.15
N GLU A 40 -20.17 -9.03 -16.55
CA GLU A 40 -19.28 -9.97 -15.89
C GLU A 40 -19.43 -9.69 -14.40
N ASP A 41 -19.75 -10.72 -13.64
CA ASP A 41 -19.90 -10.66 -12.19
C ASP A 41 -18.46 -10.47 -11.65
N GLU A 42 -18.03 -9.19 -11.53
CA GLU A 42 -16.67 -8.85 -11.03
C GLU A 42 -16.51 -9.45 -9.64
N THR A 43 -15.49 -10.28 -9.43
CA THR A 43 -15.18 -10.84 -8.12
C THR A 43 -14.82 -9.68 -7.17
N PRO A 44 -15.57 -9.50 -6.06
CA PRO A 44 -15.27 -8.43 -5.10
C PRO A 44 -13.87 -8.59 -4.51
N VAL A 45 -13.14 -7.48 -4.37
CA VAL A 45 -11.82 -7.42 -3.74
C VAL A 45 -11.91 -6.67 -2.42
N HIS A 46 -11.45 -7.29 -1.33
CA HIS A 46 -11.37 -6.67 -0.02
C HIS A 46 -9.96 -6.15 0.23
N VAL A 47 -9.80 -4.82 0.31
CA VAL A 47 -8.50 -4.14 0.42
C VAL A 47 -8.38 -3.48 1.78
N LEU A 48 -7.24 -3.67 2.45
CA LEU A 48 -6.92 -2.99 3.71
C LEU A 48 -5.55 -2.32 3.60
N ALA A 49 -5.48 -1.03 3.89
CA ALA A 49 -4.22 -0.29 3.84
C ALA A 49 -3.92 0.44 5.15
N LEU A 50 -2.64 0.58 5.49
CA LEU A 50 -2.23 1.45 6.59
C LEU A 50 -2.43 2.92 6.21
N LYS A 51 -2.96 3.71 7.16
CA LYS A 51 -3.03 5.17 7.02
C LYS A 51 -1.63 5.76 6.85
N GLY A 52 -1.45 6.54 5.81
CA GLY A 52 -0.19 7.19 5.48
C GLY A 52 0.18 7.05 4.00
N PRO A 53 1.47 7.18 3.63
CA PRO A 53 1.91 7.10 2.24
C PRO A 53 1.47 5.82 1.53
N THR A 54 1.45 4.67 2.24
CA THR A 54 1.05 3.37 1.68
C THR A 54 -0.39 3.31 1.20
N SER A 55 -1.30 4.14 1.74
CA SER A 55 -2.70 4.21 1.30
C SER A 55 -2.98 5.38 0.35
N MET A 56 -2.11 6.41 0.33
CA MET A 56 -2.36 7.60 -0.49
C MET A 56 -2.41 7.29 -1.99
N GLY A 57 -1.62 6.32 -2.47
CA GLY A 57 -1.67 5.89 -3.87
C GLY A 57 -3.00 5.25 -4.30
N MET A 58 -3.85 4.84 -3.35
CA MET A 58 -5.12 4.17 -3.62
C MET A 58 -6.33 5.13 -3.69
N VAL A 59 -6.18 6.41 -3.32
CA VAL A 59 -7.34 7.28 -3.10
C VAL A 59 -8.17 7.55 -4.35
N LYS A 60 -7.57 7.50 -5.54
CA LYS A 60 -8.32 7.66 -6.79
C LYS A 60 -9.16 6.42 -7.08
N MET A 61 -8.58 5.22 -7.00
CA MET A 61 -9.35 3.98 -7.20
C MET A 61 -10.45 3.80 -6.15
N MET A 62 -10.22 4.21 -4.89
CA MET A 62 -11.26 4.26 -3.85
C MET A 62 -12.41 5.18 -4.28
N SER A 63 -12.09 6.38 -4.77
CA SER A 63 -13.09 7.34 -5.23
C SER A 63 -13.86 6.87 -6.47
N ASP A 64 -13.19 6.18 -7.38
CA ASP A 64 -13.83 5.62 -8.56
C ASP A 64 -14.76 4.48 -8.19
N ASN A 65 -14.36 3.62 -7.26
CA ASN A 65 -15.22 2.57 -6.71
C ASN A 65 -16.45 3.15 -6.01
N ASP A 66 -16.29 4.16 -5.13
CA ASP A 66 -17.40 4.85 -4.46
C ASP A 66 -18.39 5.50 -5.44
N SER A 67 -17.94 5.80 -6.65
CA SER A 67 -18.76 6.44 -7.70
C SER A 67 -19.55 5.46 -8.53
N LYS A 68 -19.31 4.15 -8.40
CA LYS A 68 -20.09 3.10 -9.07
C LYS A 68 -21.50 3.02 -8.48
N GLU A 69 -22.49 2.68 -9.27
CA GLU A 69 -23.87 2.48 -8.82
C GLU A 69 -23.99 1.32 -7.81
N SER A 70 -23.15 0.30 -7.99
CA SER A 70 -23.02 -0.86 -7.09
C SER A 70 -21.53 -1.17 -6.91
N PRO A 71 -20.87 -0.54 -5.92
CA PRO A 71 -19.47 -0.84 -5.62
C PRO A 71 -19.31 -2.30 -5.18
N ALA A 72 -18.45 -3.05 -5.87
CA ALA A 72 -18.16 -4.44 -5.49
C ALA A 72 -16.99 -4.52 -4.49
N ASP A 73 -15.97 -3.69 -4.70
CA ASP A 73 -14.77 -3.70 -3.86
C ASP A 73 -14.99 -2.95 -2.54
N THR A 74 -14.25 -3.36 -1.53
CA THR A 74 -14.24 -2.65 -0.23
C THR A 74 -12.82 -2.19 0.09
N PHE A 75 -12.74 -0.97 0.64
CA PHE A 75 -11.47 -0.37 1.07
C PHE A 75 -11.56 0.02 2.54
N GLU A 76 -10.66 -0.52 3.34
CA GLU A 76 -10.53 -0.19 4.76
C GLU A 76 -9.17 0.45 5.04
N LEU A 77 -9.12 1.34 6.03
CA LEU A 77 -7.88 1.99 6.47
C LEU A 77 -7.61 1.65 7.93
N ALA A 78 -6.48 1.01 8.19
CA ALA A 78 -6.02 0.64 9.53
C ALA A 78 -5.05 1.66 10.09
N ALA A 79 -5.07 1.83 11.41
CA ALA A 79 -4.11 2.69 12.12
C ALA A 79 -2.83 1.94 12.51
N ALA A 80 -2.89 0.61 12.64
CA ALA A 80 -1.78 -0.21 13.13
C ALA A 80 -1.48 -1.42 12.23
N PRO A 81 -0.20 -1.78 12.03
CA PRO A 81 0.22 -2.92 11.21
C PRO A 81 -0.32 -4.27 11.70
N ASP A 82 -0.51 -4.44 13.02
CA ASP A 82 -1.01 -5.68 13.61
C ASP A 82 -2.45 -5.98 13.20
N GLU A 83 -3.29 -4.94 13.03
CA GLU A 83 -4.65 -5.08 12.53
C GLU A 83 -4.64 -5.63 11.10
N VAL A 84 -3.81 -5.05 10.23
CA VAL A 84 -3.68 -5.50 8.84
C VAL A 84 -3.20 -6.94 8.78
N SER A 85 -2.19 -7.28 9.58
CA SER A 85 -1.63 -8.63 9.65
C SER A 85 -2.67 -9.66 10.07
N ALA A 86 -3.48 -9.34 11.08
CA ALA A 86 -4.50 -10.25 11.59
C ALA A 86 -5.57 -10.54 10.53
N LYS A 87 -6.16 -9.50 9.93
CA LYS A 87 -7.22 -9.64 8.92
C LYS A 87 -6.74 -10.35 7.66
N LEU A 88 -5.52 -10.05 7.18
CA LEU A 88 -4.95 -10.73 6.01
C LEU A 88 -4.72 -12.22 6.25
N VAL A 89 -4.16 -12.58 7.41
CA VAL A 89 -3.91 -14.00 7.77
C VAL A 89 -5.21 -14.77 8.02
N GLN A 90 -6.24 -14.12 8.55
CA GLN A 90 -7.56 -14.72 8.77
C GLN A 90 -8.38 -14.86 7.48
N GLY A 91 -7.95 -14.21 6.38
CA GLY A 91 -8.66 -14.22 5.11
C GLY A 91 -9.86 -13.28 5.06
N GLU A 92 -9.92 -12.32 5.98
CA GLU A 92 -10.97 -11.27 6.00
C GLU A 92 -10.73 -10.19 4.94
N VAL A 93 -9.48 -10.05 4.48
CA VAL A 93 -9.08 -9.19 3.38
C VAL A 93 -8.23 -9.97 2.38
N ASP A 94 -8.27 -9.58 1.13
CA ASP A 94 -7.61 -10.26 0.01
C ASP A 94 -6.27 -9.61 -0.33
N ILE A 95 -6.25 -8.28 -0.33
CA ILE A 95 -5.10 -7.44 -0.67
C ILE A 95 -4.84 -6.46 0.47
N ALA A 96 -3.56 -6.23 0.77
CA ALA A 96 -3.20 -5.27 1.80
C ALA A 96 -1.98 -4.43 1.42
N ALA A 97 -1.98 -3.14 1.83
CA ALA A 97 -0.79 -2.29 1.77
C ALA A 97 -0.13 -2.23 3.15
N VAL A 98 1.12 -2.70 3.22
CA VAL A 98 1.86 -2.96 4.46
C VAL A 98 3.30 -2.45 4.38
N PRO A 99 4.00 -2.28 5.53
CA PRO A 99 5.44 -2.07 5.53
C PRO A 99 6.18 -3.21 4.82
N ALA A 100 7.23 -2.86 4.07
CA ALA A 100 7.96 -3.81 3.24
C ALA A 100 8.54 -5.00 4.02
N ASN A 101 9.11 -4.75 5.20
CA ASN A 101 9.64 -5.81 6.06
C ASN A 101 8.53 -6.71 6.63
N LEU A 102 7.35 -6.14 6.92
CA LEU A 102 6.19 -6.91 7.41
C LEU A 102 5.69 -7.91 6.37
N ALA A 103 5.73 -7.56 5.08
CA ALA A 103 5.38 -8.49 4.01
C ALA A 103 6.23 -9.78 4.07
N SER A 104 7.54 -9.65 4.25
CA SER A 104 8.45 -10.80 4.43
C SER A 104 8.16 -11.58 5.72
N VAL A 105 7.86 -10.89 6.81
CA VAL A 105 7.45 -11.53 8.08
C VAL A 105 6.17 -12.34 7.89
N LEU A 106 5.17 -11.79 7.18
CA LEU A 106 3.91 -12.47 6.87
C LEU A 106 4.13 -13.69 5.97
N TYR A 107 4.95 -13.54 4.92
CA TYR A 107 5.32 -14.66 4.06
C TYR A 107 5.91 -15.82 4.86
N ASN A 108 6.90 -15.55 5.71
CA ASN A 108 7.54 -16.57 6.54
C ASN A 108 6.57 -17.21 7.56
N LYS A 109 5.74 -16.38 8.22
CA LYS A 109 4.75 -16.88 9.20
C LYS A 109 3.62 -17.69 8.58
N THR A 110 3.26 -17.42 7.34
CA THR A 110 2.19 -18.13 6.62
C THR A 110 2.72 -19.25 5.72
N ASN A 111 4.03 -19.55 5.76
CA ASN A 111 4.68 -20.52 4.89
C ASN A 111 4.41 -20.27 3.40
N GLY A 112 4.60 -19.03 2.95
CA GLY A 112 4.38 -18.62 1.57
C GLY A 112 2.94 -18.24 1.23
N GLY A 113 2.10 -17.98 2.23
CA GLY A 113 0.67 -17.68 2.02
C GLY A 113 0.37 -16.27 1.48
N VAL A 114 1.37 -15.42 1.28
CA VAL A 114 1.24 -14.08 0.69
C VAL A 114 2.28 -13.85 -0.39
N GLN A 115 1.93 -13.02 -1.40
CA GLN A 115 2.85 -12.54 -2.44
C GLN A 115 2.81 -11.02 -2.50
N VAL A 116 3.95 -10.41 -2.83
CA VAL A 116 4.04 -8.97 -3.09
C VAL A 116 3.64 -8.70 -4.53
N LEU A 117 2.63 -7.86 -4.72
CA LEU A 117 2.13 -7.43 -6.03
C LEU A 117 2.95 -6.25 -6.57
N ALA A 118 3.25 -5.26 -5.71
CA ALA A 118 3.97 -4.05 -6.08
C ALA A 118 4.71 -3.43 -4.89
N VAL A 119 5.82 -2.73 -5.16
CA VAL A 119 6.34 -1.70 -4.28
C VAL A 119 5.53 -0.43 -4.52
N ASN A 120 4.93 0.10 -3.45
CA ASN A 120 4.03 1.24 -3.54
C ASN A 120 4.53 2.53 -2.87
N THR A 121 5.57 2.43 -2.05
CA THR A 121 6.14 3.57 -1.34
C THR A 121 7.64 3.35 -1.14
N LEU A 122 8.44 4.23 -1.69
CA LEU A 122 9.88 4.25 -1.42
C LEU A 122 10.17 4.91 -0.06
N GLY A 123 11.39 5.36 0.17
CA GLY A 123 11.77 5.99 1.44
C GLY A 123 11.01 7.29 1.68
N VAL A 124 10.53 7.46 2.92
CA VAL A 124 9.76 8.65 3.36
C VAL A 124 10.29 9.20 4.68
N LEU A 125 11.49 8.77 5.09
CA LEU A 125 12.08 9.12 6.38
C LEU A 125 13.05 10.29 6.23
N TYR A 126 13.00 11.19 7.20
CA TYR A 126 13.82 12.40 7.21
C TYR A 126 14.35 12.67 8.61
N ILE A 127 15.57 13.19 8.71
CA ILE A 127 16.04 13.87 9.92
C ILE A 127 15.61 15.32 9.83
N VAL A 128 14.88 15.75 10.83
CA VAL A 128 14.41 17.14 11.00
C VAL A 128 15.02 17.72 12.28
N GLU A 129 15.27 19.02 12.27
CA GLU A 129 15.84 19.75 13.40
C GLU A 129 15.09 21.05 13.63
N ASP A 130 14.86 21.42 14.89
CA ASP A 130 14.49 22.78 15.28
C ASP A 130 15.78 23.60 15.48
N GLY A 131 16.47 23.90 14.36
CA GLY A 131 17.79 24.49 14.34
C GLY A 131 18.47 24.32 12.97
N ASP A 132 19.79 24.57 12.92
CA ASP A 132 20.60 24.50 11.71
C ASP A 132 21.98 23.86 11.92
N THR A 133 22.10 22.99 12.91
CA THR A 133 23.39 22.42 13.30
C THR A 133 23.73 21.13 12.57
N VAL A 134 22.74 20.43 11.99
CA VAL A 134 22.94 19.22 11.20
C VAL A 134 22.99 19.55 9.71
N GLN A 135 24.13 19.24 9.07
CA GLN A 135 24.36 19.40 7.64
C GLN A 135 24.74 18.08 6.95
N SER A 136 25.14 17.07 7.74
CA SER A 136 25.54 15.75 7.28
C SER A 136 25.26 14.71 8.35
N VAL A 137 25.31 13.41 8.00
CA VAL A 137 25.17 12.30 8.96
C VAL A 137 26.23 12.38 10.08
N ALA A 138 27.46 12.86 9.77
CA ALA A 138 28.53 13.00 10.75
C ALA A 138 28.20 13.98 11.90
N ASP A 139 27.36 15.00 11.65
CA ASP A 139 26.94 15.99 12.65
C ASP A 139 25.98 15.43 13.71
N LEU A 140 25.50 14.20 13.49
CA LEU A 140 24.67 13.48 14.46
C LEU A 140 25.49 12.90 15.62
N LYS A 141 26.83 12.88 15.52
CA LYS A 141 27.70 12.37 16.58
C LYS A 141 27.51 13.16 17.88
N GLY A 142 27.27 12.41 18.98
CA GLY A 142 27.02 12.99 20.31
C GLY A 142 25.62 13.59 20.47
N ARG A 143 24.74 13.45 19.47
CA ARG A 143 23.39 14.02 19.49
C ARG A 143 22.37 12.97 19.91
N THR A 144 21.19 13.45 20.31
CA THR A 144 20.01 12.63 20.56
C THR A 144 19.03 12.79 19.40
N ILE A 145 18.53 11.68 18.87
CA ILE A 145 17.47 11.64 17.84
C ILE A 145 16.21 11.05 18.46
N TYR A 146 15.12 11.79 18.44
CA TYR A 146 13.80 11.27 18.78
C TYR A 146 13.24 10.51 17.59
N ALA A 147 12.96 9.22 17.74
CA ALA A 147 12.50 8.35 16.66
C ALA A 147 11.35 7.43 17.11
N SER A 148 10.60 6.92 16.18
CA SER A 148 9.59 5.86 16.42
C SER A 148 9.74 4.76 15.38
N GLY A 149 9.03 3.65 15.58
CA GLY A 149 9.12 2.49 14.69
C GLY A 149 10.29 1.58 15.02
N LYS A 150 10.60 1.42 16.32
CA LYS A 150 11.57 0.42 16.80
C LYS A 150 11.11 -0.98 16.39
N GLY A 151 12.02 -1.79 15.87
CA GLY A 151 11.71 -3.14 15.33
C GLY A 151 11.11 -3.14 13.93
N ALA A 152 11.03 -1.98 13.27
CA ALA A 152 10.48 -1.82 11.91
C ALA A 152 11.45 -1.04 11.00
N THR A 153 11.05 -0.82 9.74
CA THR A 153 11.83 -0.09 8.73
C THR A 153 12.57 1.16 9.27
N PRO A 154 11.95 2.05 10.09
CA PRO A 154 12.63 3.24 10.56
C PRO A 154 13.91 2.94 11.36
N GLU A 155 13.89 1.96 12.27
CA GLU A 155 15.07 1.59 13.03
C GLU A 155 16.18 1.05 12.14
N TYR A 156 15.86 0.10 11.28
CA TYR A 156 16.87 -0.54 10.43
C TYR A 156 17.46 0.43 9.41
N ALA A 157 16.65 1.32 8.83
CA ALA A 157 17.13 2.33 7.90
C ALA A 157 18.08 3.33 8.59
N LEU A 158 17.72 3.82 9.78
CA LEU A 158 18.56 4.75 10.53
C LEU A 158 19.87 4.10 10.95
N ASN A 159 19.81 2.90 11.53
CA ASN A 159 21.01 2.17 11.97
C ASN A 159 21.94 1.91 10.79
N TYR A 160 21.43 1.43 9.67
CA TYR A 160 22.22 1.19 8.46
C TYR A 160 22.95 2.45 7.99
N ILE A 161 22.25 3.58 7.91
CA ILE A 161 22.83 4.85 7.48
C ILE A 161 23.91 5.32 8.47
N LEU A 162 23.66 5.25 9.77
CA LEU A 162 24.62 5.62 10.80
C LEU A 162 25.88 4.75 10.71
N GLU A 163 25.74 3.42 10.70
CA GLU A 163 26.85 2.47 10.65
C GLU A 163 27.70 2.64 9.38
N LYS A 164 27.09 2.81 8.22
CA LYS A 164 27.81 3.05 6.96
C LYS A 164 28.55 4.39 6.92
N ASN A 165 28.16 5.34 7.76
CA ASN A 165 28.86 6.61 7.96
C ASN A 165 29.81 6.58 9.17
N GLY A 166 30.08 5.39 9.75
CA GLY A 166 31.06 5.19 10.84
C GLY A 166 30.57 5.65 12.20
N LEU A 167 29.25 5.75 12.41
CA LEU A 167 28.62 6.07 13.69
C LEU A 167 27.95 4.82 14.27
N VAL A 168 28.18 4.56 15.55
CA VAL A 168 27.58 3.42 16.26
C VAL A 168 26.27 3.85 16.92
N PRO A 169 25.13 3.30 16.48
CA PRO A 169 23.82 3.59 17.11
C PRO A 169 23.83 3.19 18.59
N GLY A 170 23.38 4.10 19.46
CA GLY A 170 23.36 3.91 20.90
C GLY A 170 24.68 4.23 21.63
N GLU A 171 25.80 4.41 20.92
CA GLU A 171 27.08 4.82 21.46
C GLU A 171 27.47 6.23 20.97
N ASP A 172 27.66 6.38 19.65
CA ASP A 172 27.99 7.68 19.04
C ASP A 172 26.75 8.58 18.88
N VAL A 173 25.57 7.98 18.71
CA VAL A 173 24.29 8.68 18.55
C VAL A 173 23.27 8.07 19.49
N THR A 174 22.72 8.86 20.40
CA THR A 174 21.62 8.42 21.26
C THR A 174 20.32 8.40 20.47
N ILE A 175 19.57 7.29 20.48
CA ILE A 175 18.27 7.21 19.84
C ILE A 175 17.21 6.98 20.91
N GLU A 176 16.36 7.99 21.11
CA GLU A 176 15.23 7.89 22.02
C GLU A 176 13.99 7.42 21.26
N TRP A 177 13.65 6.16 21.44
CA TRP A 177 12.49 5.53 20.82
C TRP A 177 11.20 5.93 21.52
N LYS A 178 10.30 6.55 20.79
CA LYS A 178 8.93 6.90 21.20
C LYS A 178 7.96 5.87 20.63
N SER A 179 6.78 5.79 21.22
CA SER A 179 5.72 4.86 20.76
C SER A 179 5.14 5.29 19.42
N GLU A 180 4.99 6.61 19.20
CA GLU A 180 4.34 7.19 18.04
C GLU A 180 5.11 8.39 17.47
N HIS A 181 4.91 8.68 16.19
CA HIS A 181 5.48 9.85 15.52
C HIS A 181 5.06 11.18 16.15
N ALA A 182 3.82 11.24 16.69
CA ALA A 182 3.33 12.43 17.38
C ALA A 182 4.15 12.78 18.64
N GLU A 183 4.65 11.77 19.36
CA GLU A 183 5.53 11.95 20.52
C GLU A 183 6.93 12.44 20.10
N CYS A 184 7.44 11.96 18.95
CA CYS A 184 8.70 12.47 18.39
C CYS A 184 8.55 13.96 18.01
N LEU A 185 7.43 14.33 17.39
CA LEU A 185 7.13 15.71 17.06
C LEU A 185 7.00 16.60 18.31
N ALA A 186 6.36 16.09 19.37
CA ALA A 186 6.24 16.83 20.63
C ALA A 186 7.62 17.06 21.28
N ALA A 187 8.50 16.06 21.27
CA ALA A 187 9.88 16.17 21.77
C ALA A 187 10.70 17.16 20.93
N LEU A 188 10.59 17.09 19.59
CA LEU A 188 11.25 18.03 18.68
C LEU A 188 10.86 19.50 18.96
N MET A 189 9.61 19.75 19.32
CA MET A 189 9.11 21.11 19.59
C MET A 189 9.39 21.59 21.03
N ALA A 190 9.89 20.73 21.91
CA ALA A 190 10.09 21.06 23.32
C ALA A 190 11.45 21.70 23.60
N GLU A 191 12.45 21.53 22.74
CA GLU A 191 13.83 21.95 22.97
C GLU A 191 14.42 22.56 21.69
N ASP A 192 15.18 23.66 21.85
CA ASP A 192 15.94 24.25 20.74
C ASP A 192 17.05 23.27 20.27
N ASN A 193 17.27 23.19 18.96
CA ASN A 193 18.20 22.24 18.31
C ASN A 193 17.88 20.77 18.55
N ALA A 194 16.63 20.45 18.92
CA ALA A 194 16.19 19.07 19.00
C ALA A 194 16.17 18.42 17.59
N ILE A 195 16.46 17.13 17.54
CA ILE A 195 16.50 16.36 16.30
C ILE A 195 15.49 15.23 16.40
N ALA A 196 14.70 15.05 15.35
CA ALA A 196 13.83 13.89 15.24
C ALA A 196 13.97 13.22 13.88
N MET A 197 13.76 11.90 13.86
CA MET A 197 13.48 11.17 12.62
C MET A 197 11.97 11.05 12.45
N LEU A 198 11.45 11.64 11.41
CA LEU A 198 10.01 11.64 11.09
C LEU A 198 9.77 11.16 9.66
N PRO A 199 8.68 10.42 9.42
CA PRO A 199 8.22 10.13 8.07
C PRO A 199 7.36 11.28 7.55
N GLN A 200 7.17 11.36 6.20
CA GLN A 200 6.02 12.04 5.67
C GLN A 200 4.73 11.27 6.06
N PRO A 201 3.64 11.98 6.32
CA PRO A 201 3.42 13.43 6.29
C PRO A 201 3.71 14.15 7.62
N PHE A 202 4.31 13.48 8.61
CA PHE A 202 4.65 14.11 9.91
C PHE A 202 5.68 15.23 9.78
N VAL A 203 6.63 15.13 8.85
CA VAL A 203 7.56 16.22 8.52
C VAL A 203 6.79 17.48 8.11
N THR A 204 5.87 17.34 7.15
CA THR A 204 5.00 18.45 6.71
C THR A 204 4.17 19.02 7.86
N THR A 205 3.61 18.15 8.71
CA THR A 205 2.86 18.55 9.90
C THR A 205 3.75 19.34 10.87
N ALA A 206 4.99 18.91 11.09
CA ALA A 206 5.97 19.61 11.92
C ALA A 206 6.24 21.02 11.38
N GLN A 207 6.54 21.13 10.09
CA GLN A 207 6.81 22.40 9.41
C GLN A 207 5.61 23.35 9.37
N THR A 208 4.38 22.83 9.37
CA THR A 208 3.19 23.68 9.49
C THR A 208 2.99 24.26 10.90
N LYS A 209 3.59 23.65 11.93
CA LYS A 209 3.52 24.09 13.32
C LYS A 209 4.63 25.07 13.69
N SER A 210 5.81 24.96 13.06
CA SER A 210 6.95 25.83 13.33
C SER A 210 7.83 25.97 12.10
N ASP A 211 8.05 27.22 11.69
CA ASP A 211 8.95 27.57 10.57
C ASP A 211 10.43 27.31 10.90
N LYS A 212 10.78 27.07 12.17
CA LYS A 212 12.13 26.73 12.60
C LYS A 212 12.47 25.29 12.25
N ILE A 213 11.48 24.40 12.15
CA ILE A 213 11.70 22.99 11.86
C ILE A 213 12.03 22.82 10.38
N GLN A 214 13.24 22.33 10.13
CA GLN A 214 13.76 22.12 8.80
C GLN A 214 14.15 20.65 8.58
N VAL A 215 13.94 20.17 7.34
CA VAL A 215 14.53 18.91 6.89
C VAL A 215 16.04 19.13 6.78
N ARG A 216 16.82 18.28 7.45
CA ARG A 216 18.26 18.30 7.43
C ARG A 216 18.86 17.19 6.58
N LEU A 217 18.32 15.98 6.72
CA LEU A 217 18.76 14.84 5.92
C LEU A 217 17.53 14.14 5.35
N ASP A 218 17.58 13.81 4.07
CA ASP A 218 16.69 12.88 3.39
C ASP A 218 17.33 11.49 3.47
N LEU A 219 16.76 10.59 4.29
CA LEU A 219 17.35 9.26 4.50
C LEU A 219 17.28 8.38 3.22
N THR A 220 16.40 8.72 2.27
CA THR A 220 16.41 8.08 0.94
C THR A 220 17.64 8.49 0.14
N ALA A 221 17.98 9.77 0.16
CA ALA A 221 19.19 10.27 -0.49
C ALA A 221 20.46 9.70 0.16
N GLU A 222 20.51 9.64 1.50
CA GLU A 222 21.64 9.03 2.23
C GLU A 222 21.78 7.54 1.92
N TRP A 223 20.67 6.79 1.90
CA TRP A 223 20.66 5.38 1.51
C TRP A 223 21.20 5.20 0.09
N ASN A 224 20.69 5.96 -0.86
CA ASN A 224 21.11 5.88 -2.27
C ASN A 224 22.60 6.21 -2.43
N ALA A 225 23.13 7.18 -1.66
CA ALA A 225 24.53 7.51 -1.68
C ALA A 225 25.42 6.35 -1.22
N ILE A 226 25.00 5.63 -0.17
CA ILE A 226 25.69 4.44 0.33
C ILE A 226 25.63 3.30 -0.69
N GLN A 227 24.47 3.12 -1.35
CA GLN A 227 24.23 2.01 -2.27
C GLN A 227 24.88 2.20 -3.64
N LYS A 228 25.35 3.41 -3.96
CA LYS A 228 25.90 3.76 -5.27
C LYS A 228 27.06 2.85 -5.70
N ASP A 229 27.89 2.43 -4.74
CA ASP A 229 29.07 1.61 -4.98
C ASP A 229 28.85 0.15 -4.53
N SER A 230 27.61 -0.27 -4.31
CA SER A 230 27.25 -1.63 -3.93
C SER A 230 27.20 -2.54 -5.15
N ASP A 231 27.70 -3.78 -5.01
CA ASP A 231 27.58 -4.83 -6.04
C ASP A 231 26.11 -5.25 -6.29
N ALA A 232 25.24 -5.03 -5.30
CA ALA A 232 23.81 -5.31 -5.35
C ALA A 232 23.04 -4.09 -4.80
N PRO A 233 22.90 -3.01 -5.60
CA PRO A 233 22.28 -1.79 -5.12
C PRO A 233 20.81 -2.02 -4.75
N SER A 234 20.43 -1.48 -3.60
CA SER A 234 19.07 -1.51 -3.08
C SER A 234 18.48 -0.11 -2.98
N GLN A 235 17.16 -0.04 -2.86
CA GLN A 235 16.44 1.19 -2.59
C GLN A 235 15.85 1.13 -1.17
N LEU A 236 15.70 2.27 -0.51
CA LEU A 236 14.93 2.34 0.73
C LEU A 236 13.45 2.19 0.39
N ILE A 237 12.83 1.08 0.82
CA ILE A 237 11.43 0.76 0.55
C ILE A 237 10.66 0.79 1.86
N THR A 238 9.61 1.62 1.91
CA THR A 238 8.77 1.74 3.09
C THR A 238 7.53 0.86 3.00
N GLY A 239 6.89 0.80 1.83
CA GLY A 239 5.62 0.11 1.65
C GLY A 239 5.54 -0.76 0.41
N VAL A 240 4.73 -1.80 0.53
CA VAL A 240 4.38 -2.73 -0.56
C VAL A 240 2.90 -3.08 -0.51
N VAL A 241 2.36 -3.51 -1.64
CA VAL A 241 1.05 -4.16 -1.73
C VAL A 241 1.26 -5.66 -1.78
N VAL A 242 0.56 -6.38 -0.92
CA VAL A 242 0.58 -7.85 -0.87
C VAL A 242 -0.83 -8.40 -1.10
N ALA A 243 -0.92 -9.59 -1.66
CA ALA A 243 -2.17 -10.35 -1.74
C ALA A 243 -2.01 -11.74 -1.12
N ARG A 244 -3.11 -12.32 -0.66
CA ARG A 244 -3.15 -13.72 -0.26
C ARG A 244 -2.90 -14.59 -1.49
N LYS A 245 -1.99 -15.55 -1.39
CA LYS A 245 -1.65 -16.46 -2.51
C LYS A 245 -2.87 -17.23 -3.01
N ALA A 246 -3.73 -17.70 -2.10
CA ALA A 246 -4.97 -18.38 -2.46
C ALA A 246 -5.89 -17.47 -3.30
N PHE A 247 -6.01 -16.18 -2.94
CA PHE A 247 -6.82 -15.23 -3.71
C PHE A 247 -6.28 -15.01 -5.12
N ILE A 248 -4.95 -14.89 -5.26
CA ILE A 248 -4.29 -14.75 -6.57
C ILE A 248 -4.57 -15.97 -7.46
N GLU A 249 -4.46 -17.19 -6.89
CA GLU A 249 -4.66 -18.45 -7.63
C GLU A 249 -6.13 -18.66 -8.03
N GLU A 250 -7.07 -18.25 -7.17
CA GLU A 250 -8.51 -18.41 -7.39
C GLU A 250 -9.10 -17.31 -8.27
N ASN A 251 -8.54 -16.10 -8.25
CA ASN A 251 -9.11 -14.91 -8.89
C ASN A 251 -8.05 -14.08 -9.66
N PRO A 252 -7.32 -14.66 -10.62
CA PRO A 252 -6.22 -13.97 -11.31
C PRO A 252 -6.69 -12.73 -12.09
N GLU A 253 -7.90 -12.76 -12.64
CA GLU A 253 -8.48 -11.63 -13.38
C GLU A 253 -8.81 -10.45 -12.45
N ALA A 254 -9.31 -10.71 -11.23
CA ALA A 254 -9.56 -9.68 -10.24
C ALA A 254 -8.25 -9.03 -9.76
N VAL A 255 -7.18 -9.82 -9.61
CA VAL A 255 -5.85 -9.30 -9.26
C VAL A 255 -5.30 -8.42 -10.38
N SER A 256 -5.41 -8.84 -11.64
CA SER A 256 -4.98 -8.03 -12.79
C SER A 256 -5.75 -6.71 -12.87
N ALA A 257 -7.08 -6.74 -12.75
CA ALA A 257 -7.93 -5.54 -12.74
C ALA A 257 -7.59 -4.59 -11.57
N PHE A 258 -7.31 -5.14 -10.38
CA PHE A 258 -6.83 -4.36 -9.24
C PHE A 258 -5.49 -3.67 -9.57
N MET A 259 -4.53 -4.40 -10.14
CA MET A 259 -3.21 -3.86 -10.47
C MET A 259 -3.30 -2.71 -11.49
N ASP A 260 -4.11 -2.87 -12.54
CA ASP A 260 -4.35 -1.82 -13.54
C ASP A 260 -4.98 -0.57 -12.91
N SER A 261 -6.01 -0.75 -12.09
CA SER A 261 -6.70 0.33 -11.39
C SER A 261 -5.77 1.04 -10.41
N TYR A 262 -4.91 0.27 -9.73
CA TYR A 262 -3.94 0.82 -8.78
C TYR A 262 -2.84 1.61 -9.50
N ALA A 263 -2.28 1.11 -10.60
CA ALA A 263 -1.32 1.83 -11.42
C ALA A 263 -1.89 3.19 -11.86
N ALA A 264 -3.09 3.20 -12.42
CA ALA A 264 -3.78 4.42 -12.83
C ALA A 264 -4.03 5.38 -11.65
N SER A 265 -4.35 4.84 -10.46
CA SER A 265 -4.54 5.64 -9.24
C SER A 265 -3.24 6.30 -8.78
N VAL A 266 -2.12 5.58 -8.81
CA VAL A 266 -0.78 6.13 -8.46
C VAL A 266 -0.38 7.22 -9.44
N ASP A 267 -0.57 7.01 -10.74
CA ASP A 267 -0.29 8.01 -11.78
C ASP A 267 -1.12 9.27 -11.55
N PHE A 268 -2.42 9.11 -11.25
CA PHE A 268 -3.30 10.23 -10.93
C PHE A 268 -2.81 11.01 -9.72
N VAL A 269 -2.48 10.34 -8.62
CA VAL A 269 -2.04 10.97 -7.37
C VAL A 269 -0.77 11.79 -7.58
N ASN A 270 0.18 11.27 -8.34
CA ASN A 270 1.43 11.96 -8.62
C ASN A 270 1.29 13.12 -9.62
N ALA A 271 0.32 13.05 -10.54
CA ALA A 271 0.10 14.08 -11.55
C ALA A 271 -0.87 15.19 -11.11
N ASN A 272 -1.81 14.90 -10.19
CA ASN A 272 -2.92 15.78 -9.81
C ASN A 272 -2.92 16.04 -8.30
N ILE A 273 -1.85 16.67 -7.79
CA ILE A 273 -1.59 16.83 -6.35
C ILE A 273 -2.77 17.45 -5.59
N ASP A 274 -3.39 18.51 -6.13
CA ASP A 274 -4.50 19.22 -5.48
C ASP A 274 -5.73 18.32 -5.32
N GLU A 275 -6.13 17.63 -6.39
CA GLU A 275 -7.28 16.72 -6.38
C GLU A 275 -6.98 15.49 -5.51
N ALA A 276 -5.77 14.95 -5.58
CA ALA A 276 -5.33 13.85 -4.74
C ALA A 276 -5.36 14.23 -3.25
N ALA A 277 -4.93 15.45 -2.91
CA ALA A 277 -4.96 15.93 -1.53
C ALA A 277 -6.39 16.04 -0.97
N GLU A 278 -7.35 16.48 -1.78
CA GLU A 278 -8.77 16.49 -1.38
C GLU A 278 -9.30 15.07 -1.13
N LEU A 279 -8.92 14.09 -1.98
CA LEU A 279 -9.27 12.69 -1.77
C LEU A 279 -8.62 12.12 -0.51
N VAL A 280 -7.34 12.40 -0.26
CA VAL A 280 -6.63 12.02 0.97
C VAL A 280 -7.33 12.56 2.21
N GLY A 281 -7.83 13.82 2.14
CA GLY A 281 -8.64 14.44 3.17
C GLY A 281 -10.02 13.78 3.32
N LYS A 282 -10.71 13.49 2.21
CA LYS A 282 -12.01 12.78 2.18
C LYS A 282 -11.95 11.44 2.91
N TYR A 283 -10.88 10.68 2.69
CA TYR A 283 -10.67 9.37 3.32
C TYR A 283 -9.99 9.44 4.68
N GLU A 284 -9.84 10.62 5.25
CA GLU A 284 -9.31 10.83 6.61
C GLU A 284 -7.91 10.20 6.83
N ILE A 285 -7.08 10.15 5.77
CA ILE A 285 -5.69 9.69 5.89
C ILE A 285 -4.88 10.76 6.61
N VAL A 286 -4.87 11.99 6.08
CA VAL A 286 -4.41 13.23 6.74
C VAL A 286 -5.22 14.41 6.21
N PRO A 287 -5.23 15.59 6.89
CA PRO A 287 -5.90 16.78 6.37
C PRO A 287 -5.41 17.14 4.96
N ALA A 288 -6.33 17.54 4.07
CA ALA A 288 -6.02 17.87 2.67
C ALA A 288 -4.88 18.90 2.53
N ALA A 289 -4.88 19.97 3.35
CA ALA A 289 -3.82 20.96 3.33
C ALA A 289 -2.43 20.43 3.72
N VAL A 290 -2.36 19.36 4.50
CA VAL A 290 -1.11 18.64 4.80
C VAL A 290 -0.76 17.74 3.62
N ALA A 291 -1.72 16.99 3.09
CA ALA A 291 -1.54 16.09 1.95
C ALA A 291 -0.97 16.83 0.73
N GLN A 292 -1.53 18.00 0.39
CA GLN A 292 -1.09 18.83 -0.74
C GLN A 292 0.42 19.14 -0.70
N LYS A 293 0.95 19.38 0.48
CA LYS A 293 2.39 19.67 0.66
C LYS A 293 3.23 18.39 0.80
N ALA A 294 2.64 17.31 1.34
CA ALA A 294 3.37 16.10 1.66
C ALA A 294 3.49 15.12 0.48
N ILE A 295 2.46 15.00 -0.38
CA ILE A 295 2.41 14.04 -1.49
C ILE A 295 3.70 14.04 -2.32
N PRO A 296 4.27 15.18 -2.75
CA PRO A 296 5.51 15.20 -3.55
C PRO A 296 6.72 14.55 -2.86
N ALA A 297 6.71 14.47 -1.52
CA ALA A 297 7.78 13.86 -0.72
C ALA A 297 7.37 12.51 -0.08
N CYS A 298 6.20 11.98 -0.45
CA CYS A 298 5.75 10.65 0.00
C CYS A 298 6.28 9.51 -0.88
N ASN A 299 7.01 9.81 -1.96
CA ASN A 299 7.61 8.82 -2.86
C ASN A 299 6.64 7.68 -3.24
N ILE A 300 5.37 8.05 -3.55
CA ILE A 300 4.33 7.12 -3.96
C ILE A 300 4.70 6.60 -5.36
N THR A 301 4.72 5.28 -5.51
CA THR A 301 5.20 4.61 -6.71
C THR A 301 4.40 3.35 -7.02
N PHE A 302 4.62 2.79 -8.21
CA PHE A 302 4.09 1.50 -8.64
C PHE A 302 5.18 0.75 -9.38
N ILE A 303 5.96 -0.06 -8.64
CA ILE A 303 7.06 -0.86 -9.19
C ILE A 303 6.67 -2.33 -9.10
N VAL A 304 6.72 -3.05 -10.22
CA VAL A 304 6.24 -4.43 -10.37
C VAL A 304 7.27 -5.33 -11.03
N GLY A 305 6.99 -6.62 -11.09
CA GLY A 305 7.76 -7.60 -11.84
C GLY A 305 9.23 -7.70 -11.43
N GLY A 306 10.13 -7.79 -12.40
CA GLY A 306 11.57 -7.97 -12.17
C GLY A 306 12.23 -6.81 -11.43
N GLU A 307 11.81 -5.57 -11.66
CA GLU A 307 12.32 -4.39 -10.98
C GLU A 307 11.91 -4.41 -9.49
N MET A 308 10.65 -4.72 -9.18
CA MET A 308 10.17 -4.93 -7.82
C MET A 308 11.00 -5.99 -7.11
N LYS A 309 11.17 -7.15 -7.71
CA LYS A 309 11.95 -8.27 -7.14
C LYS A 309 13.38 -7.82 -6.82
N GLN A 310 14.05 -7.17 -7.75
CA GLN A 310 15.43 -6.71 -7.55
C GLN A 310 15.53 -5.69 -6.41
N ALA A 311 14.69 -4.66 -6.43
CA ALA A 311 14.72 -3.59 -5.44
C ALA A 311 14.38 -4.11 -4.03
N LEU A 312 13.28 -4.89 -3.92
CA LEU A 312 12.81 -5.40 -2.64
C LEU A 312 13.73 -6.47 -2.06
N SER A 313 14.25 -7.40 -2.86
CA SER A 313 15.20 -8.41 -2.36
C SER A 313 16.49 -7.76 -1.85
N GLY A 314 17.02 -6.75 -2.55
CA GLY A 314 18.18 -6.00 -2.10
C GLY A 314 17.93 -5.28 -0.77
N TYR A 315 16.76 -4.63 -0.64
CA TYR A 315 16.35 -3.98 0.61
C TYR A 315 16.22 -4.97 1.78
N LEU A 316 15.50 -6.07 1.58
CA LEU A 316 15.31 -7.09 2.60
C LEU A 316 16.63 -7.76 3.01
N SER A 317 17.61 -7.90 2.09
CA SER A 317 18.94 -8.40 2.41
C SER A 317 19.69 -7.50 3.40
N VAL A 318 19.63 -6.17 3.21
CA VAL A 318 20.21 -5.22 4.16
C VAL A 318 19.57 -5.35 5.53
N LEU A 319 18.26 -5.53 5.62
CA LEU A 319 17.57 -5.73 6.89
C LEU A 319 17.94 -7.07 7.53
N PHE A 320 18.02 -8.12 6.74
CA PHE A 320 18.37 -9.46 7.19
C PHE A 320 19.78 -9.51 7.77
N GLU A 321 20.75 -8.84 7.16
CA GLU A 321 22.13 -8.73 7.65
C GLU A 321 22.20 -8.05 9.02
N GLN A 322 21.38 -7.00 9.24
CA GLN A 322 21.31 -6.33 10.54
C GLN A 322 20.61 -7.20 11.59
N ASN A 323 19.45 -7.77 11.22
CA ASN A 323 18.65 -8.57 12.13
C ASN A 323 17.73 -9.53 11.33
N PRO A 324 18.03 -10.84 11.27
CA PRO A 324 17.20 -11.80 10.58
C PRO A 324 15.72 -11.76 10.96
N LYS A 325 15.40 -11.40 12.20
CA LYS A 325 14.00 -11.29 12.67
C LYS A 325 13.24 -10.15 11.99
N ALA A 326 13.96 -9.13 11.48
CA ALA A 326 13.34 -8.02 10.76
C ALA A 326 12.52 -8.48 9.53
N VAL A 327 12.96 -9.58 8.93
CA VAL A 327 12.32 -10.17 7.75
C VAL A 327 11.62 -11.52 8.03
N GLY A 328 11.43 -11.86 9.31
CA GLY A 328 10.75 -13.09 9.72
C GLY A 328 11.65 -14.30 9.93
N GLY A 329 12.97 -14.12 10.01
CA GLY A 329 13.96 -15.15 10.33
C GLY A 329 14.65 -15.80 9.13
N ALA A 330 14.13 -15.62 7.92
CA ALA A 330 14.72 -16.07 6.66
C ALA A 330 14.39 -15.11 5.53
N MET A 331 15.27 -15.03 4.53
CA MET A 331 14.92 -14.34 3.28
C MET A 331 13.79 -15.08 2.58
N PRO A 332 12.80 -14.37 2.01
CA PRO A 332 11.71 -15.00 1.27
C PRO A 332 12.22 -15.66 -0.03
N GLY A 333 11.52 -16.72 -0.47
CA GLY A 333 11.78 -17.38 -1.73
C GLY A 333 11.32 -16.61 -2.96
N ASP A 334 11.60 -17.14 -4.14
CA ASP A 334 11.22 -16.52 -5.42
C ASP A 334 9.71 -16.35 -5.59
N ASP A 335 8.93 -17.24 -5.00
CA ASP A 335 7.47 -17.23 -5.00
C ASP A 335 6.85 -16.17 -4.08
N PHE A 336 7.65 -15.40 -3.38
CA PHE A 336 7.22 -14.22 -2.65
C PHE A 336 6.85 -13.05 -3.58
N TYR A 337 7.48 -12.97 -4.74
CA TYR A 337 7.31 -11.91 -5.72
C TYR A 337 6.31 -12.34 -6.78
N TYR A 338 5.22 -11.61 -6.89
CA TYR A 338 4.24 -11.85 -7.95
C TYR A 338 4.88 -11.59 -9.31
N ALA A 339 4.71 -12.52 -10.23
CA ALA A 339 5.08 -12.39 -11.64
C ALA A 339 3.83 -12.68 -12.47
N GLU A 340 3.46 -11.75 -13.33
CA GLU A 340 2.39 -11.92 -14.32
C GLU A 340 2.72 -13.04 -15.31
#